data_0ca19e4208459ab728043ed4ac356cce
#
_entry.id   0ca19e4208459ab728043ed4ac356cce
#
_cell.length_a   1.000
_cell.length_b   1.000
_cell.length_c   1.000
_cell.angle_alpha   90.00
_cell.angle_beta   90.00
_cell.angle_gamma   90.00
#
_symmetry.space_group_name_H-M   'P 1'
#
loop_
_entity.id
_entity.type
_entity.pdbx_description
1 polymer ?
#
loop_
_entity_poly.entity_id
_entity_poly.type
_entity_poly.pdbx_seq_one_letter_code
_entity_poly.pdbx_strand_id
1 'polypeptide(L)'
;RIAREADVSSTTLSQFLGGTYAGSVQNVARKLQNWTKALDERTSTGRLPEGPEWVPTPTSEKILAGLRYAQMAGDVVLIVGGAGLGKSKTIQRYTKTAPNVWHVELTPATGSVMGCLQEIAIALGLRDLTNSAAFLQRAIFQRVRETNGLLVLDESQHLSVPALDQVRAINDQTGIGLVLCGNERVYT
;
A
#
# COMPACT_ATOMS: atom_id res chain seq x y z
N ARG A 1 -9.63 15.17 13.85
CA ARG A 1 -8.38 15.56 13.20
C ARG A 1 -7.61 16.55 14.08
N ILE A 2 -8.12 17.77 14.33
CA ILE A 2 -7.47 18.85 15.12
C ILE A 2 -6.97 18.33 16.48
N ALA A 3 -7.81 17.61 17.23
CA ALA A 3 -7.44 17.08 18.54
C ALA A 3 -6.18 16.20 18.50
N ARG A 4 -6.07 15.34 17.47
CA ARG A 4 -4.92 14.46 17.27
C ARG A 4 -3.67 15.24 16.85
N GLU A 5 -3.81 16.23 15.97
CA GLU A 5 -2.69 17.06 15.50
C GLU A 5 -2.16 18.00 16.59
N ALA A 6 -3.04 18.48 17.48
CA ALA A 6 -2.70 19.35 18.61
C ALA A 6 -2.31 18.56 19.89
N ASP A 7 -2.24 17.24 19.83
CA ASP A 7 -1.95 16.36 20.97
C ASP A 7 -2.85 16.63 22.20
N VAL A 8 -4.16 16.68 21.94
CA VAL A 8 -5.20 16.76 22.97
C VAL A 8 -6.27 15.70 22.70
N SER A 9 -6.97 15.23 23.77
CA SER A 9 -8.10 14.33 23.55
C SER A 9 -9.27 15.06 22.88
N SER A 10 -10.10 14.35 22.11
CA SER A 10 -11.29 14.92 21.49
C SER A 10 -12.28 15.48 22.54
N THR A 11 -12.38 14.80 23.67
CA THR A 11 -13.20 15.23 24.80
C THR A 11 -12.68 16.54 25.41
N THR A 12 -11.34 16.61 25.65
CA THR A 12 -10.69 17.81 26.17
C THR A 12 -10.88 19.00 25.23
N LEU A 13 -10.71 18.79 23.93
CA LEU A 13 -10.91 19.83 22.92
C LEU A 13 -12.37 20.34 22.93
N SER A 14 -13.34 19.43 22.96
CA SER A 14 -14.77 19.78 22.99
C SER A 14 -15.12 20.57 24.26
N GLN A 15 -14.69 20.13 25.43
CA GLN A 15 -14.91 20.81 26.70
C GLN A 15 -14.21 22.17 26.76
N PHE A 16 -12.98 22.28 26.21
CA PHE A 16 -12.25 23.54 26.14
C PHE A 16 -12.98 24.56 25.27
N LEU A 17 -13.42 24.15 24.07
CA LEU A 17 -14.20 25.02 23.18
C LEU A 17 -15.57 25.37 23.74
N GLY A 18 -16.17 24.48 24.53
CA GLY A 18 -17.45 24.72 25.21
C GLY A 18 -17.32 25.47 26.56
N GLY A 19 -16.11 25.84 26.99
CA GLY A 19 -15.88 26.56 28.23
C GLY A 19 -16.12 25.73 29.52
N THR A 20 -16.26 24.41 29.39
CA THR A 20 -16.59 23.52 30.51
C THR A 20 -15.38 22.69 31.00
N TYR A 21 -14.20 22.93 30.43
CA TYR A 21 -12.99 22.18 30.77
C TYR A 21 -12.47 22.60 32.17
N ALA A 22 -12.47 21.66 33.12
CA ALA A 22 -12.07 21.89 34.51
C ALA A 22 -10.56 21.69 34.78
N GLY A 23 -9.79 21.30 33.77
CA GLY A 23 -8.34 21.06 33.91
C GLY A 23 -7.49 22.31 33.60
N SER A 24 -6.21 22.09 33.29
CA SER A 24 -5.29 23.20 32.98
C SER A 24 -5.62 23.84 31.61
N VAL A 25 -6.47 24.84 31.62
CA VAL A 25 -6.87 25.63 30.45
C VAL A 25 -5.66 26.21 29.74
N GLN A 26 -4.65 26.71 30.49
CA GLN A 26 -3.44 27.29 29.93
C GLN A 26 -2.60 26.28 29.12
N ASN A 27 -2.55 25.03 29.58
CA ASN A 27 -1.81 23.97 28.88
C ASN A 27 -2.48 23.61 27.54
N VAL A 28 -3.80 23.48 27.54
CA VAL A 28 -4.58 23.21 26.31
C VAL A 28 -4.49 24.39 25.35
N ALA A 29 -4.62 25.62 25.83
CA ALA A 29 -4.50 26.82 25.03
C ALA A 29 -3.10 26.90 24.35
N ARG A 30 -2.02 26.64 25.12
CA ARG A 30 -0.68 26.61 24.56
C ARG A 30 -0.50 25.56 23.47
N LYS A 31 -1.04 24.36 23.66
CA LYS A 31 -0.97 23.30 22.65
C LYS A 31 -1.71 23.71 21.37
N LEU A 32 -2.88 24.28 21.49
CA LEU A 32 -3.66 24.78 20.36
C LEU A 32 -2.97 25.96 19.65
N GLN A 33 -2.38 26.90 20.40
CA GLN A 33 -1.62 28.01 19.82
C GLN A 33 -0.38 27.53 19.07
N ASN A 34 0.35 26.56 19.61
CA ASN A 34 1.48 25.96 18.90
C ASN A 34 1.04 25.25 17.61
N TRP A 35 -0.09 24.54 17.65
CA TRP A 35 -0.65 23.90 16.49
C TRP A 35 -1.09 24.90 15.41
N THR A 36 -1.80 25.99 15.79
CA THR A 36 -2.21 27.04 14.85
C THR A 36 -0.99 27.75 14.24
N LYS A 37 0.02 28.07 15.06
CA LYS A 37 1.26 28.67 14.58
C LYS A 37 1.98 27.77 13.57
N ALA A 38 2.10 26.48 13.86
CA ALA A 38 2.69 25.52 12.93
C ALA A 38 1.84 25.36 11.64
N LEU A 39 0.52 25.50 11.74
CA LEU A 39 -0.38 25.49 10.57
C LEU A 39 -0.18 26.74 9.70
N ASP A 40 -0.07 27.93 10.34
CA ASP A 40 0.17 29.20 9.67
C ASP A 40 1.55 29.21 8.99
N GLU A 41 2.59 28.68 9.65
CA GLU A 41 3.91 28.50 9.07
C GLU A 41 3.89 27.59 7.84
N ARG A 42 3.16 26.46 7.89
CA ARG A 42 2.96 25.58 6.74
C ARG A 42 2.21 26.23 5.59
N THR A 43 1.27 27.12 5.90
CA THR A 43 0.45 27.83 4.89
C THR A 43 1.20 29.02 4.30
N SER A 44 2.00 29.72 5.11
CA SER A 44 2.81 30.90 4.70
C SER A 44 4.08 30.54 3.96
N THR A 45 4.62 29.32 4.20
CA THR A 45 5.82 28.81 3.46
C THR A 45 5.49 28.46 1.99
N GLY A 46 4.34 28.94 1.48
CA GLY A 46 3.86 28.73 0.14
C GLY A 46 3.79 27.24 -0.18
N ARG A 47 2.64 26.73 -0.56
CA ARG A 47 2.57 25.40 -1.17
C ARG A 47 3.66 25.38 -2.24
N LEU A 48 4.72 24.60 -2.00
CA LEU A 48 5.58 24.21 -3.11
C LEU A 48 4.65 23.79 -4.24
N PRO A 49 4.81 24.31 -5.46
CA PRO A 49 3.95 23.92 -6.56
C PRO A 49 3.90 22.40 -6.56
N GLU A 50 2.70 21.84 -6.45
CA GLU A 50 2.52 20.40 -6.53
C GLU A 50 3.12 19.99 -7.87
N GLY A 51 4.22 19.25 -7.82
CA GLY A 51 4.83 18.71 -9.03
C GLY A 51 3.78 17.89 -9.78
N PRO A 52 3.91 17.72 -11.08
CA PRO A 52 2.96 16.93 -11.86
C PRO A 52 2.77 15.57 -11.18
N GLU A 53 1.52 15.15 -11.02
CA GLU A 53 1.16 13.88 -10.36
C GLU A 53 1.92 12.70 -10.98
N TRP A 54 2.26 12.82 -12.24
CA TRP A 54 2.97 11.82 -13.02
C TRP A 54 3.84 12.44 -14.10
N VAL A 55 5.08 11.98 -14.16
CA VAL A 55 6.01 12.27 -15.26
C VAL A 55 6.44 10.95 -15.88
N PRO A 56 6.17 10.70 -17.16
CA PRO A 56 6.65 9.50 -17.83
C PRO A 56 8.18 9.53 -17.94
N THR A 57 8.80 8.42 -17.60
CA THR A 57 10.25 8.21 -17.74
C THR A 57 10.47 6.91 -18.52
N PRO A 58 11.61 6.74 -19.19
CA PRO A 58 11.91 5.46 -19.88
C PRO A 58 11.81 4.25 -18.96
N THR A 59 12.17 4.41 -17.68
CA THR A 59 12.04 3.36 -16.66
C THR A 59 10.57 3.06 -16.35
N SER A 60 9.74 4.09 -16.16
CA SER A 60 8.32 3.89 -15.90
C SER A 60 7.58 3.24 -17.07
N GLU A 61 7.98 3.55 -18.29
CA GLU A 61 7.41 2.92 -19.50
C GLU A 61 7.75 1.43 -19.57
N LYS A 62 8.99 1.05 -19.27
CA LYS A 62 9.40 -0.36 -19.19
C LYS A 62 8.61 -1.11 -18.10
N ILE A 63 8.44 -0.49 -16.94
CA ILE A 63 7.65 -1.09 -15.85
C ILE A 63 6.20 -1.26 -16.30
N LEU A 64 5.58 -0.24 -16.91
CA LEU A 64 4.21 -0.34 -17.43
C LEU A 64 4.07 -1.43 -18.50
N ALA A 65 5.07 -1.59 -19.38
CA ALA A 65 5.07 -2.67 -20.36
C ALA A 65 5.11 -4.05 -19.69
N GLY A 66 5.93 -4.24 -18.65
CA GLY A 66 5.99 -5.48 -17.88
C GLY A 66 4.69 -5.78 -17.16
N LEU A 67 4.05 -4.78 -16.52
CA LEU A 67 2.75 -4.92 -15.86
C LEU A 67 1.65 -5.34 -16.85
N ARG A 68 1.58 -4.68 -18.01
CA ARG A 68 0.63 -5.02 -19.08
C ARG A 68 0.86 -6.44 -19.60
N TYR A 69 2.11 -6.79 -19.87
CA TYR A 69 2.45 -8.13 -20.35
C TYR A 69 2.00 -9.19 -19.34
N ALA A 70 2.38 -9.05 -18.06
CA ALA A 70 1.98 -9.99 -17.02
C ALA A 70 0.46 -10.15 -16.95
N GLN A 71 -0.30 -9.06 -17.00
CA GLN A 71 -1.75 -9.10 -16.95
C GLN A 71 -2.37 -9.76 -18.18
N MET A 72 -1.88 -9.44 -19.38
CA MET A 72 -2.43 -9.97 -20.62
C MET A 72 -2.08 -11.45 -20.86
N ALA A 73 -0.85 -11.83 -20.51
CA ALA A 73 -0.36 -13.19 -20.71
C ALA A 73 -0.73 -14.14 -19.57
N GLY A 74 -1.16 -13.62 -18.42
CA GLY A 74 -1.34 -14.44 -17.21
C GLY A 74 -0.01 -14.99 -16.68
N ASP A 75 1.08 -14.32 -16.95
CA ASP A 75 2.44 -14.80 -16.71
C ASP A 75 3.08 -14.14 -15.49
N VAL A 76 4.22 -14.69 -15.06
CA VAL A 76 5.01 -14.14 -13.94
C VAL A 76 6.10 -13.22 -14.47
N VAL A 77 6.10 -11.97 -13.98
CA VAL A 77 7.13 -10.99 -14.34
C VAL A 77 7.87 -10.50 -13.10
N LEU A 78 9.18 -10.42 -13.19
CA LEU A 78 10.04 -9.89 -12.14
C LEU A 78 10.51 -8.47 -12.52
N ILE A 79 10.24 -7.51 -11.64
CA ILE A 79 10.67 -6.11 -11.79
C ILE A 79 11.69 -5.80 -10.71
N VAL A 80 12.94 -5.69 -11.08
CA VAL A 80 14.03 -5.42 -10.13
C VAL A 80 14.72 -4.11 -10.45
N GLY A 81 15.08 -3.39 -9.41
CA GLY A 81 15.83 -2.14 -9.55
C GLY A 81 16.01 -1.41 -8.22
N GLY A 82 16.95 -0.49 -8.18
CA GLY A 82 17.27 0.31 -7.01
C GLY A 82 16.10 1.13 -6.47
N ALA A 83 16.27 1.66 -5.27
CA ALA A 83 15.33 2.62 -4.69
C ALA A 83 15.26 3.91 -5.53
N GLY A 84 14.13 4.59 -5.50
CA GLY A 84 13.98 5.89 -6.18
C GLY A 84 13.70 5.81 -7.69
N LEU A 85 13.68 4.64 -8.32
CA LEU A 85 13.40 4.48 -9.77
C LEU A 85 11.92 4.67 -10.14
N GLY A 86 11.05 4.97 -9.20
CA GLY A 86 9.64 5.22 -9.44
C GLY A 86 8.78 3.94 -9.58
N LYS A 87 9.28 2.76 -9.17
CA LYS A 87 8.55 1.49 -9.25
C LYS A 87 7.16 1.58 -8.63
N SER A 88 7.09 1.84 -7.33
CA SER A 88 5.81 1.89 -6.57
C SER A 88 4.86 2.97 -7.10
N LYS A 89 5.37 4.13 -7.53
CA LYS A 89 4.56 5.18 -8.19
C LYS A 89 3.95 4.68 -9.51
N THR A 90 4.72 3.95 -10.29
CA THR A 90 4.26 3.39 -11.57
C THR A 90 3.22 2.30 -11.35
N ILE A 91 3.43 1.42 -10.37
CA ILE A 91 2.47 0.39 -9.95
C ILE A 91 1.16 1.04 -9.48
N GLN A 92 1.23 2.04 -8.59
CA GLN A 92 0.05 2.78 -8.10
C GLN A 92 -0.74 3.43 -9.25
N ARG A 93 -0.04 4.02 -10.24
CA ARG A 93 -0.70 4.56 -11.44
C ARG A 93 -1.41 3.45 -12.23
N TYR A 94 -0.74 2.33 -12.46
CA TYR A 94 -1.34 1.21 -13.18
C TYR A 94 -2.57 0.66 -12.48
N THR A 95 -2.51 0.49 -11.16
CA THR A 95 -3.65 0.06 -10.32
C THR A 95 -4.86 0.99 -10.44
N LYS A 96 -4.63 2.30 -10.61
CA LYS A 96 -5.73 3.29 -10.78
C LYS A 96 -6.33 3.26 -12.20
N THR A 97 -5.60 2.81 -13.21
CA THR A 97 -5.98 2.94 -14.62
C THR A 97 -6.39 1.63 -15.28
N ALA A 98 -5.94 0.49 -14.75
CA ALA A 98 -6.26 -0.83 -15.28
C ALA A 98 -7.24 -1.57 -14.34
N PRO A 99 -8.20 -2.34 -14.88
CA PRO A 99 -9.14 -3.11 -14.08
C PRO A 99 -8.46 -4.34 -13.46
N ASN A 100 -9.00 -4.79 -12.34
CA ASN A 100 -8.58 -6.04 -11.66
C ASN A 100 -7.08 -6.11 -11.36
N VAL A 101 -6.50 -5.00 -10.93
CA VAL A 101 -5.10 -4.93 -10.49
C VAL A 101 -5.07 -4.77 -8.98
N TRP A 102 -4.43 -5.69 -8.30
CA TRP A 102 -4.26 -5.68 -6.85
C TRP A 102 -2.80 -5.48 -6.49
N HIS A 103 -2.54 -4.47 -5.70
CA HIS A 103 -1.20 -4.09 -5.25
C HIS A 103 -1.05 -4.38 -3.76
N VAL A 104 -0.05 -5.13 -3.41
CA VAL A 104 0.34 -5.49 -2.04
C VAL A 104 1.77 -5.02 -1.81
N GLU A 105 1.99 -4.25 -0.77
CA GLU A 105 3.32 -3.85 -0.32
C GLU A 105 3.72 -4.76 0.86
N LEU A 106 4.75 -5.55 0.66
CA LEU A 106 5.23 -6.50 1.66
C LEU A 106 6.23 -5.84 2.61
N THR A 107 6.23 -6.33 3.84
CA THR A 107 7.16 -5.92 4.89
C THR A 107 7.85 -7.15 5.48
N PRO A 108 8.93 -7.00 6.26
CA PRO A 108 9.51 -8.14 6.97
C PRO A 108 8.52 -8.90 7.86
N ALA A 109 7.49 -8.22 8.37
CA ALA A 109 6.45 -8.85 9.21
C ALA A 109 5.44 -9.68 8.40
N THR A 110 5.25 -9.38 7.11
CA THR A 110 4.25 -10.03 6.24
C THR A 110 4.85 -11.01 5.23
N GLY A 111 6.15 -11.27 5.29
CA GLY A 111 6.87 -12.15 4.35
C GLY A 111 6.64 -13.66 4.56
N SER A 112 5.94 -14.07 5.63
CA SER A 112 5.55 -15.48 5.84
C SER A 112 4.37 -15.87 4.95
N VAL A 113 4.13 -17.19 4.76
CA VAL A 113 2.97 -17.71 4.01
C VAL A 113 1.67 -17.08 4.50
N MET A 114 1.43 -17.10 5.82
CA MET A 114 0.20 -16.59 6.39
C MET A 114 0.11 -15.06 6.22
N GLY A 115 1.17 -14.33 6.56
CA GLY A 115 1.20 -12.87 6.43
C GLY A 115 0.97 -12.42 4.99
N CYS A 116 1.63 -13.06 4.02
CA CYS A 116 1.45 -12.75 2.61
C CYS A 116 0.02 -13.01 2.13
N LEU A 117 -0.56 -14.16 2.47
CA LEU A 117 -1.95 -14.48 2.10
C LEU A 117 -2.96 -13.52 2.74
N GLN A 118 -2.73 -13.06 3.98
CA GLN A 118 -3.57 -12.06 4.64
C GLN A 118 -3.52 -10.72 3.91
N GLU A 119 -2.33 -10.24 3.57
CA GLU A 119 -2.19 -8.98 2.82
C GLU A 119 -2.84 -9.06 1.42
N ILE A 120 -2.68 -10.19 0.72
CA ILE A 120 -3.36 -10.43 -0.55
C ILE A 120 -4.88 -10.42 -0.36
N ALA A 121 -5.40 -11.10 0.65
CA ALA A 121 -6.83 -11.15 0.94
C ALA A 121 -7.39 -9.74 1.25
N ILE A 122 -6.66 -8.92 1.99
CA ILE A 122 -7.00 -7.51 2.26
C ILE A 122 -7.06 -6.71 0.94
N ALA A 123 -6.04 -6.83 0.10
CA ALA A 123 -5.98 -6.12 -1.18
C ALA A 123 -7.12 -6.52 -2.14
N LEU A 124 -7.57 -7.78 -2.06
CA LEU A 124 -8.72 -8.31 -2.80
C LEU A 124 -10.08 -7.89 -2.21
N GLY A 125 -10.10 -7.22 -1.06
CA GLY A 125 -11.31 -6.79 -0.35
C GLY A 125 -12.06 -7.94 0.34
N LEU A 126 -11.38 -9.04 0.65
CA LEU A 126 -11.96 -10.15 1.42
C LEU A 126 -12.10 -9.72 2.88
N ARG A 127 -13.26 -9.98 3.49
CA ARG A 127 -13.58 -9.51 4.84
C ARG A 127 -13.32 -10.55 5.94
N ASP A 128 -13.46 -11.82 5.59
CA ASP A 128 -13.32 -12.92 6.55
C ASP A 128 -11.87 -13.42 6.59
N LEU A 129 -11.02 -12.67 7.26
CA LEU A 129 -9.62 -13.02 7.45
C LEU A 129 -9.51 -14.09 8.54
N THR A 130 -9.35 -15.32 8.12
CA THR A 130 -9.14 -16.48 9.02
C THR A 130 -7.64 -16.71 9.24
N ASN A 131 -7.31 -17.41 10.31
CA ASN A 131 -5.95 -17.87 10.59
C ASN A 131 -5.60 -19.21 9.89
N SER A 132 -6.38 -19.62 8.87
CA SER A 132 -6.11 -20.81 8.08
C SER A 132 -5.58 -20.44 6.70
N ALA A 133 -4.32 -20.75 6.42
CA ALA A 133 -3.69 -20.51 5.11
C ALA A 133 -4.46 -21.21 3.98
N ALA A 134 -4.91 -22.44 4.20
CA ALA A 134 -5.67 -23.21 3.21
C ALA A 134 -7.04 -22.57 2.89
N PHE A 135 -7.69 -21.96 3.88
CA PHE A 135 -8.95 -21.25 3.66
C PHE A 135 -8.70 -19.95 2.89
N LEU A 136 -7.72 -19.14 3.30
CA LEU A 136 -7.35 -17.91 2.60
C LEU A 136 -6.97 -18.20 1.14
N GLN A 137 -6.16 -19.22 0.89
CA GLN A 137 -5.79 -19.65 -0.46
C GLN A 137 -7.03 -19.93 -1.32
N ARG A 138 -7.96 -20.71 -0.82
CA ARG A 138 -9.21 -21.02 -1.57
C ARG A 138 -10.04 -19.77 -1.86
N ALA A 139 -10.19 -18.89 -0.87
CA ALA A 139 -10.92 -17.65 -1.02
C ALA A 139 -10.26 -16.71 -2.05
N ILE A 140 -8.94 -16.62 -2.03
CA ILE A 140 -8.14 -15.86 -3.00
C ILE A 140 -8.36 -16.45 -4.41
N PHE A 141 -8.22 -17.77 -4.58
CA PHE A 141 -8.44 -18.43 -5.87
C PHE A 141 -9.83 -18.17 -6.43
N GLN A 142 -10.86 -18.30 -5.61
CA GLN A 142 -12.24 -18.02 -6.02
C GLN A 142 -12.43 -16.55 -6.43
N ARG A 143 -11.76 -15.63 -5.72
CA ARG A 143 -11.91 -14.18 -5.97
C ARG A 143 -11.22 -13.71 -7.24
N VAL A 144 -10.10 -14.33 -7.62
CA VAL A 144 -9.27 -13.87 -8.75
C VAL A 144 -9.49 -14.66 -10.04
N ARG A 145 -10.01 -15.88 -9.96
CA ARG A 145 -10.26 -16.74 -11.12
C ARG A 145 -11.15 -16.03 -12.16
N GLU A 146 -10.81 -16.17 -13.43
CA GLU A 146 -11.58 -15.63 -14.58
C GLU A 146 -11.67 -14.09 -14.60
N THR A 147 -10.82 -13.40 -13.84
CA THR A 147 -10.84 -11.93 -13.81
C THR A 147 -9.90 -11.30 -14.84
N ASN A 148 -8.99 -12.08 -15.46
CA ASN A 148 -7.84 -11.56 -16.23
C ASN A 148 -7.09 -10.49 -15.43
N GLY A 149 -6.95 -10.74 -14.12
CA GLY A 149 -6.40 -9.79 -13.17
C GLY A 149 -4.88 -9.84 -13.09
N LEU A 150 -4.33 -8.91 -12.33
CA LEU A 150 -2.92 -8.81 -12.01
C LEU A 150 -2.71 -8.66 -10.50
N LEU A 151 -1.93 -9.56 -9.93
CA LEU A 151 -1.42 -9.42 -8.56
C LEU A 151 -0.01 -8.86 -8.61
N VAL A 152 0.21 -7.72 -7.97
CA VAL A 152 1.53 -7.07 -7.87
C VAL A 152 1.97 -7.11 -6.42
N LEU A 153 3.08 -7.78 -6.14
CA LEU A 153 3.72 -7.82 -4.84
C LEU A 153 4.95 -6.91 -4.86
N ASP A 154 4.84 -5.76 -4.20
CA ASP A 154 5.96 -4.81 -4.04
C ASP A 154 6.78 -5.19 -2.81
N GLU A 155 8.06 -4.83 -2.81
CA GLU A 155 9.04 -5.21 -1.78
C GLU A 155 9.15 -6.75 -1.60
N SER A 156 9.04 -7.50 -2.71
CA SER A 156 8.99 -8.97 -2.73
C SER A 156 10.24 -9.67 -2.20
N GLN A 157 11.36 -8.94 -1.98
CA GLN A 157 12.52 -9.48 -1.26
C GLN A 157 12.24 -9.86 0.20
N HIS A 158 11.09 -9.46 0.75
CA HIS A 158 10.67 -9.87 2.10
C HIS A 158 9.97 -11.23 2.13
N LEU A 159 9.59 -11.79 0.97
CA LEU A 159 8.97 -13.12 0.91
C LEU A 159 9.94 -14.20 1.37
N SER A 160 9.46 -15.07 2.24
CA SER A 160 10.13 -16.35 2.48
C SER A 160 9.94 -17.28 1.27
N VAL A 161 10.86 -18.24 1.08
CA VAL A 161 10.76 -19.21 -0.02
C VAL A 161 9.39 -19.94 -0.03
N PRO A 162 8.86 -20.44 1.11
CA PRO A 162 7.53 -21.04 1.11
C PRO A 162 6.41 -20.07 0.73
N ALA A 163 6.54 -18.77 1.06
CA ALA A 163 5.56 -17.76 0.66
C ALA A 163 5.63 -17.48 -0.84
N LEU A 164 6.81 -17.48 -1.42
CA LEU A 164 7.01 -17.34 -2.87
C LEU A 164 6.37 -18.50 -3.64
N ASP A 165 6.58 -19.75 -3.17
CA ASP A 165 5.93 -20.94 -3.75
C ASP A 165 4.39 -20.84 -3.66
N GLN A 166 3.88 -20.32 -2.54
CA GLN A 166 2.46 -20.13 -2.33
C GLN A 166 1.87 -19.09 -3.28
N VAL A 167 2.58 -17.99 -3.52
CA VAL A 167 2.16 -16.93 -4.46
C VAL A 167 2.20 -17.45 -5.90
N ARG A 168 3.23 -18.22 -6.25
CA ARG A 168 3.32 -18.88 -7.55
C ARG A 168 2.14 -19.83 -7.78
N ALA A 169 1.74 -20.59 -6.76
CA ALA A 169 0.57 -21.48 -6.87
C ALA A 169 -0.73 -20.70 -7.17
N ILE A 170 -0.85 -19.42 -6.77
CA ILE A 170 -1.99 -18.57 -7.15
C ILE A 170 -1.99 -18.36 -8.67
N ASN A 171 -0.86 -17.96 -9.25
CA ASN A 171 -0.73 -17.79 -10.70
C ASN A 171 -1.00 -19.11 -11.45
N ASP A 172 -0.31 -20.21 -11.07
CA ASP A 172 -0.40 -21.52 -11.74
C ASP A 172 -1.85 -22.06 -11.76
N GLN A 173 -2.64 -21.83 -10.72
CA GLN A 173 -4.00 -22.38 -10.61
C GLN A 173 -5.12 -21.47 -11.09
N THR A 174 -4.86 -20.18 -11.20
CA THR A 174 -5.90 -19.20 -11.56
C THR A 174 -5.66 -18.52 -12.90
N GLY A 175 -4.43 -18.58 -13.42
CA GLY A 175 -4.05 -17.94 -14.68
C GLY A 175 -4.01 -16.42 -14.63
N ILE A 176 -4.08 -15.78 -13.44
CA ILE A 176 -3.89 -14.32 -13.35
C ILE A 176 -2.43 -13.95 -13.48
N GLY A 177 -2.14 -12.75 -13.98
CA GLY A 177 -0.79 -12.23 -14.00
C GLY A 177 -0.22 -12.05 -12.59
N LEU A 178 1.07 -12.28 -12.43
CA LEU A 178 1.81 -12.06 -11.20
C LEU A 178 3.03 -11.18 -11.47
N VAL A 179 3.20 -10.13 -10.69
CA VAL A 179 4.41 -9.31 -10.71
C VAL A 179 5.06 -9.31 -9.33
N LEU A 180 6.32 -9.72 -9.30
CA LEU A 180 7.19 -9.60 -8.15
C LEU A 180 8.08 -8.37 -8.35
N CYS A 181 7.92 -7.37 -7.52
CA CYS A 181 8.68 -6.12 -7.60
C CYS A 181 9.55 -5.96 -6.36
N GLY A 182 10.80 -5.60 -6.54
CA GLY A 182 11.71 -5.44 -5.42
C GLY A 182 13.08 -4.86 -5.80
N ASN A 183 14.02 -4.97 -4.88
CA ASN A 183 15.41 -4.61 -5.09
C ASN A 183 16.23 -5.84 -5.52
N GLU A 184 17.55 -5.68 -5.68
CA GLU A 184 18.46 -6.74 -6.15
C GLU A 184 18.48 -8.00 -5.24
N ARG A 185 18.01 -7.91 -3.99
CA ARG A 185 17.93 -9.06 -3.06
C ARG A 185 16.84 -10.07 -3.43
N VAL A 186 15.98 -9.75 -4.40
CA VAL A 186 14.96 -10.70 -4.89
C VAL A 186 15.60 -11.90 -5.60
N TYR A 187 16.87 -11.77 -6.04
CA TYR A 187 17.60 -12.84 -6.74
C TYR A 187 18.44 -13.72 -5.81
N THR A 188 18.64 -13.36 -4.56
CA THR A 188 19.47 -14.10 -3.60
C THR A 188 18.62 -14.88 -2.62
#